data_61ce747a0bd16ae3f2178841bd98a4ed
#
_entry.id   61ce747a0bd16ae3f2178841bd98a4ed
#
_cell.length_a   1.000
_cell.length_b   1.000
_cell.length_c   1.000
_cell.angle_alpha   90.00
_cell.angle_beta   90.00
_cell.angle_gamma   90.00
#
_symmetry.space_group_name_H-M   'P 1'
#
loop_
_entity.id
_entity.type
_entity.pdbx_description
1 polymer ?
#
loop_
_entity_poly.entity_id
_entity_poly.type
_entity_poly.pdbx_seq_one_letter_code
_entity_poly.pdbx_strand_id
1 'polypeptide(L)'
;MFKLYENVVKSFAYLCIIIELSKGKAMTGYDIMDQVSKFGFTVSAGTVYHQLEMLEKAGFIKPKPVRRGRSYKTVYVMTEKGITAFTEFKEKWRKPLEYAHRNVHG
;
A
#
# COMPACT_ATOMS: atom_id res chain seq x y z
N MET A 1 -8.66 16.71 -17.93
CA MET A 1 -8.02 17.58 -16.91
C MET A 1 -7.11 16.75 -16.01
N PHE A 2 -5.93 17.24 -15.75
CA PHE A 2 -4.98 16.54 -14.86
C PHE A 2 -5.38 16.73 -13.40
N LYS A 3 -5.49 15.63 -12.68
CA LYS A 3 -5.91 15.64 -11.27
C LYS A 3 -4.72 15.31 -10.38
N LEU A 4 -3.91 16.31 -10.11
CA LEU A 4 -2.66 16.17 -9.36
C LEU A 4 -2.87 15.54 -7.97
N TYR A 5 -3.81 16.09 -7.21
CA TYR A 5 -4.08 15.64 -5.85
C TYR A 5 -4.46 14.15 -5.82
N GLU A 6 -5.40 13.75 -6.67
CA GLU A 6 -5.84 12.35 -6.72
C GLU A 6 -4.70 11.40 -7.09
N ASN A 7 -3.83 11.79 -8.02
CA ASN A 7 -2.71 10.96 -8.42
C ASN A 7 -1.69 10.79 -7.30
N VAL A 8 -1.42 11.87 -6.55
CA VAL A 8 -0.51 11.82 -5.41
C VAL A 8 -1.09 10.92 -4.30
N VAL A 9 -2.39 11.04 -4.02
CA VAL A 9 -3.07 10.21 -3.01
C VAL A 9 -3.04 8.73 -3.42
N LYS A 10 -3.27 8.41 -4.69
CA LYS A 10 -3.18 7.03 -5.18
C LYS A 10 -1.77 6.47 -5.01
N SER A 11 -0.74 7.26 -5.30
CA SER A 11 0.65 6.85 -5.08
C SER A 11 0.92 6.60 -3.60
N PHE A 12 0.41 7.44 -2.73
CA PHE A 12 0.55 7.26 -1.29
C PHE A 12 -0.14 5.99 -0.81
N ALA A 13 -1.30 5.66 -1.37
CA ALA A 13 -1.99 4.41 -1.04
C ALA A 13 -1.14 3.19 -1.40
N TYR A 14 -0.48 3.18 -2.56
CA TYR A 14 0.47 2.13 -2.91
C TYR A 14 1.59 2.01 -1.89
N LEU A 15 2.16 3.14 -1.48
CA LEU A 15 3.22 3.15 -0.47
C LEU A 15 2.72 2.56 0.86
N CYS A 16 1.51 2.90 1.28
CA CYS A 16 0.91 2.35 2.50
C CYS A 16 0.79 0.83 2.42
N ILE A 17 0.30 0.30 1.29
CA ILE A 17 0.19 -1.15 1.09
C ILE A 17 1.57 -1.80 1.22
N ILE A 18 2.54 -1.31 0.48
CA ILE A 18 3.89 -1.87 0.45
C ILE A 18 4.53 -1.83 1.84
N ILE A 19 4.49 -0.68 2.50
CA ILE A 19 5.12 -0.48 3.80
C ILE A 19 4.46 -1.37 4.86
N GLU A 20 3.13 -1.36 4.95
CA GLU A 20 2.44 -2.08 6.01
C GLU A 20 2.55 -3.60 5.84
N LEU A 21 2.42 -4.11 4.62
CA LEU A 21 2.56 -5.54 4.37
C LEU A 21 4.00 -6.01 4.53
N SER A 22 4.98 -5.16 4.24
CA SER A 22 6.39 -5.51 4.44
C SER A 22 6.78 -5.66 5.91
N LYS A 23 5.99 -5.09 6.82
CA LYS A 23 6.17 -5.27 8.26
C LYS A 23 5.65 -6.62 8.76
N GLY A 24 5.17 -7.47 7.87
CA GLY A 24 4.58 -8.76 8.21
C GLY A 24 3.12 -8.69 8.60
N LYS A 25 2.47 -7.56 8.39
CA LYS A 25 1.04 -7.40 8.68
C LYS A 25 0.18 -8.05 7.61
N ALA A 26 -0.96 -8.61 8.05
CA ALA A 26 -2.02 -9.08 7.16
C ALA A 26 -3.14 -8.05 7.22
N MET A 27 -3.51 -7.48 6.07
CA MET A 27 -4.46 -6.36 6.04
C MET A 27 -5.54 -6.58 4.99
N THR A 28 -6.75 -6.13 5.33
CA THR A 28 -7.86 -6.03 4.37
C THR A 28 -7.72 -4.74 3.57
N GLY A 29 -8.49 -4.59 2.49
CA GLY A 29 -8.57 -3.33 1.76
C GLY A 29 -9.04 -2.17 2.65
N TYR A 30 -9.98 -2.44 3.56
CA TYR A 30 -10.45 -1.42 4.51
C TYR A 30 -9.38 -1.00 5.49
N ASP A 31 -8.53 -1.93 5.95
CA ASP A 31 -7.40 -1.59 6.81
C ASP A 31 -6.45 -0.60 6.11
N ILE A 32 -6.22 -0.81 4.81
CA ILE A 32 -5.39 0.11 4.01
C ILE A 32 -6.05 1.48 3.89
N MET A 33 -7.34 1.52 3.59
CA MET A 33 -8.09 2.78 3.52
C MET A 33 -8.00 3.55 4.84
N ASP A 34 -8.15 2.84 5.95
CA ASP A 34 -8.06 3.41 7.29
C ASP A 34 -6.66 3.99 7.54
N GLN A 35 -5.62 3.27 7.15
CA GLN A 35 -4.25 3.74 7.30
C GLN A 35 -3.99 5.02 6.49
N VAL A 36 -4.48 5.07 5.26
CA VAL A 36 -4.37 6.28 4.42
C VAL A 36 -5.10 7.45 5.06
N SER A 37 -6.27 7.20 5.65
CA SER A 37 -7.08 8.25 6.27
C SER A 37 -6.40 8.92 7.45
N LYS A 38 -5.49 8.24 8.14
CA LYS A 38 -4.74 8.80 9.26
C LYS A 38 -3.85 9.99 8.87
N PHE A 39 -3.54 10.11 7.58
CA PHE A 39 -2.74 11.21 7.05
C PHE A 39 -3.60 12.32 6.44
N GLY A 40 -4.92 12.27 6.64
CA GLY A 40 -5.83 13.28 6.14
C GLY A 40 -6.26 13.09 4.70
N PHE A 41 -5.94 11.96 4.09
CA PHE A 41 -6.33 11.65 2.71
C PHE A 41 -7.51 10.72 2.68
N THR A 42 -8.32 10.83 1.61
CA THR A 42 -9.42 9.91 1.33
C THR A 42 -9.10 9.17 0.04
N VAL A 43 -9.15 7.84 0.09
CA VAL A 43 -8.98 7.00 -1.09
C VAL A 43 -10.18 6.09 -1.22
N SER A 44 -10.67 5.87 -2.46
CA SER A 44 -11.83 5.03 -2.69
C SER A 44 -11.48 3.55 -2.53
N ALA A 45 -12.49 2.75 -2.16
CA ALA A 45 -12.35 1.31 -2.10
C ALA A 45 -11.92 0.74 -3.46
N GLY A 46 -12.51 1.24 -4.55
CA GLY A 46 -12.17 0.80 -5.90
C GLY A 46 -10.70 0.99 -6.22
N THR A 47 -10.12 2.12 -5.82
CA THR A 47 -8.69 2.39 -6.02
C THR A 47 -7.83 1.40 -5.24
N VAL A 48 -8.13 1.20 -3.96
CA VAL A 48 -7.35 0.29 -3.12
C VAL A 48 -7.42 -1.15 -3.61
N TYR A 49 -8.62 -1.63 -3.93
CA TYR A 49 -8.78 -3.00 -4.43
C TYR A 49 -8.13 -3.20 -5.79
N HIS A 50 -8.16 -2.17 -6.67
CA HIS A 50 -7.43 -2.23 -7.94
C HIS A 50 -5.93 -2.35 -7.72
N GLN A 51 -5.37 -1.58 -6.78
CA GLN A 51 -3.94 -1.63 -6.46
C GLN A 51 -3.55 -2.99 -5.87
N LEU A 52 -4.38 -3.53 -4.98
CA LEU A 52 -4.15 -4.86 -4.42
C LEU A 52 -4.17 -5.93 -5.52
N GLU A 53 -5.12 -5.84 -6.45
CA GLU A 53 -5.19 -6.75 -7.58
C GLU A 53 -3.93 -6.70 -8.44
N MET A 54 -3.43 -5.50 -8.73
CA MET A 54 -2.22 -5.33 -9.55
C MET A 54 -0.99 -5.92 -8.86
N LEU A 55 -0.86 -5.69 -7.54
CA LEU A 55 0.24 -6.27 -6.77
C LEU A 55 0.15 -7.79 -6.68
N GLU A 56 -1.07 -8.32 -6.57
CA GLU A 56 -1.30 -9.76 -6.57
C GLU A 56 -0.92 -10.38 -7.91
N LYS A 57 -1.34 -9.79 -9.03
CA LYS A 57 -0.99 -10.25 -10.37
C LYS A 57 0.51 -10.22 -10.61
N ALA A 58 1.21 -9.25 -10.04
CA ALA A 58 2.66 -9.17 -10.11
C ALA A 58 3.36 -10.19 -9.21
N GLY A 59 2.62 -10.85 -8.33
CA GLY A 59 3.17 -11.87 -7.43
C GLY A 59 3.79 -11.31 -6.16
N PHE A 60 3.58 -10.02 -5.85
CA PHE A 60 4.18 -9.38 -4.67
C PHE A 60 3.38 -9.61 -3.39
N ILE A 61 2.07 -9.84 -3.54
CA ILE A 61 1.17 -10.12 -2.41
C ILE A 61 0.26 -11.28 -2.78
N LYS A 62 -0.34 -11.89 -1.78
CA LYS A 62 -1.34 -12.95 -1.98
C LYS A 62 -2.49 -12.77 -1.02
N PRO A 63 -3.72 -13.12 -1.44
CA PRO A 63 -4.87 -13.12 -0.56
C PRO A 63 -4.82 -14.31 0.37
N LYS A 64 -5.36 -14.13 1.58
CA LYS A 64 -5.46 -15.19 2.56
C LYS A 64 -6.81 -15.07 3.26
N PRO A 65 -7.65 -16.11 3.25
CA PRO A 65 -8.89 -16.08 4.00
C PRO A 65 -8.60 -16.20 5.49
N VAL A 66 -9.25 -15.35 6.28
CA VAL A 66 -9.17 -15.38 7.73
C VAL A 66 -10.57 -15.47 8.28
N ARG A 67 -10.81 -16.45 9.15
CA ARG A 67 -12.11 -16.62 9.76
C ARG A 67 -12.30 -15.62 10.89
N ARG A 68 -13.43 -14.91 10.85
CA ARG A 68 -13.89 -14.03 11.92
C ARG A 68 -15.33 -14.38 12.27
N GLY A 69 -15.52 -15.08 13.38
CA GLY A 69 -16.83 -15.57 13.77
C GLY A 69 -17.34 -16.60 12.75
N ARG A 70 -18.51 -16.35 12.16
CA ARG A 70 -19.13 -17.23 11.16
C ARG A 70 -18.77 -16.85 9.72
N SER A 71 -18.03 -15.77 9.52
CA SER A 71 -17.67 -15.30 8.18
C SER A 71 -16.16 -15.31 7.98
N TYR A 72 -15.78 -15.22 6.72
CA TYR A 72 -14.37 -15.11 6.33
C TYR A 72 -14.10 -13.71 5.79
N LYS A 73 -12.94 -13.18 6.13
CA LYS A 73 -12.43 -11.95 5.51
C LYS A 73 -11.19 -12.31 4.70
N THR A 74 -10.98 -11.58 3.62
CA THR A 74 -9.76 -11.70 2.83
C THR A 74 -8.76 -10.68 3.33
N VAL A 75 -7.64 -11.15 3.83
CA VAL A 75 -6.48 -10.30 4.14
C VAL A 75 -5.42 -10.54 3.08
N TYR A 76 -4.53 -9.58 2.91
CA TYR A 76 -3.42 -9.67 1.97
C TYR A 76 -2.12 -9.71 2.75
N VAL A 77 -1.20 -10.56 2.32
CA VAL A 77 0.12 -10.71 2.93
C VAL A 77 1.19 -10.64 1.85
N MET A 78 2.37 -10.19 2.22
CA MET A 78 3.48 -10.08 1.28
C MET A 78 4.09 -11.46 1.02
N THR A 79 4.44 -11.72 -0.24
CA THR A 79 5.17 -12.94 -0.64
C THR A 79 6.66 -12.71 -0.51
N GLU A 80 7.48 -13.77 -0.65
CA GLU A 80 8.93 -13.63 -0.69
C GLU A 80 9.38 -12.73 -1.83
N LYS A 81 8.73 -12.86 -3.00
CA LYS A 81 8.99 -11.97 -4.14
C LYS A 81 8.69 -10.51 -3.79
N GLY A 82 7.61 -10.28 -3.04
CA GLY A 82 7.24 -8.93 -2.58
C GLY A 82 8.27 -8.35 -1.63
N ILE A 83 8.76 -9.15 -0.69
CA ILE A 83 9.80 -8.72 0.25
C ILE A 83 11.07 -8.30 -0.49
N THR A 84 11.50 -9.11 -1.47
CA THR A 84 12.68 -8.80 -2.28
C THR A 84 12.48 -7.50 -3.07
N ALA A 85 11.33 -7.36 -3.72
CA ALA A 85 11.00 -6.16 -4.50
C ALA A 85 10.94 -4.91 -3.60
N PHE A 86 10.36 -5.03 -2.41
CA PHE A 86 10.30 -3.91 -1.47
C PHE A 86 11.68 -3.50 -0.98
N THR A 87 12.55 -4.48 -0.71
CA THR A 87 13.92 -4.19 -0.26
C THR A 87 14.68 -3.37 -1.32
N GLU A 88 14.57 -3.77 -2.59
CA GLU A 88 15.17 -3.02 -3.70
C GLU A 88 14.56 -1.63 -3.83
N PHE A 89 13.24 -1.54 -3.73
CA PHE A 89 12.52 -0.27 -3.80
C PHE A 89 12.97 0.68 -2.69
N LYS A 90 13.11 0.20 -1.46
CA LYS A 90 13.53 1.00 -0.32
C LYS A 90 14.92 1.60 -0.53
N GLU A 91 15.85 0.84 -1.08
CA GLU A 91 17.19 1.33 -1.38
C GLU A 91 17.16 2.45 -2.44
N LYS A 92 16.37 2.26 -3.49
CA LYS A 92 16.25 3.24 -4.59
C LYS A 92 15.54 4.52 -4.15
N TRP A 93 14.62 4.42 -3.19
CA TRP A 93 13.80 5.55 -2.78
C TRP A 93 14.39 6.35 -1.62
N ARG A 94 15.46 5.88 -1.01
CA ARG A 94 16.09 6.58 0.12
C ARG A 94 16.42 8.04 -0.20
N LYS A 95 17.17 8.27 -1.26
CA LYS A 95 17.58 9.62 -1.66
C LYS A 95 16.41 10.50 -2.13
N PRO A 96 15.51 10.01 -2.99
CA PRO A 96 14.32 10.77 -3.35
C PRO A 96 13.47 11.19 -2.15
N LEU A 97 13.29 10.32 -1.16
CA LEU A 97 12.52 10.65 0.03
C LEU A 97 13.23 11.69 0.89
N GLU A 98 14.54 11.60 1.04
CA GLU A 98 15.33 12.61 1.76
C GLU A 98 15.24 13.96 1.06
N TYR A 99 15.33 13.97 -0.26
CA TYR A 99 15.19 15.18 -1.06
C TYR A 99 13.79 15.81 -0.85
N ALA A 100 12.74 15.00 -0.94
CA ALA A 100 11.38 15.49 -0.75
C ALA A 100 11.18 16.05 0.66
N HIS A 101 11.65 15.36 1.67
CA HIS A 101 11.52 15.81 3.07
C HIS A 101 12.19 17.16 3.27
N ARG A 102 13.43 17.32 2.79
CA ARG A 102 14.18 18.58 2.92
C ARG A 102 13.48 19.75 2.24
N ASN A 103 12.90 19.52 1.06
CA ASN A 103 12.36 20.60 0.23
C ASN A 103 10.92 20.96 0.56
N VAL A 104 10.17 20.04 1.18
CA VAL A 104 8.81 20.32 1.65
C VAL A 104 8.86 21.23 2.88
N HIS A 105 9.88 21.11 3.70
CA HIS A 105 10.06 21.91 4.91
C HIS A 105 10.84 23.21 4.67
N GLY A 106 11.42 23.33 3.50
CA GLY A 106 12.17 24.51 3.12
C GLY A 106 11.28 25.63 2.68
#